data_96559fee2b82419ae8411c950b2533e9
#
_entry.id   96559fee2b82419ae8411c950b2533e9
#
_cell.length_a   1.000
_cell.length_b   1.000
_cell.length_c   1.000
_cell.angle_alpha   90.00
_cell.angle_beta   90.00
_cell.angle_gamma   90.00
#
_symmetry.space_group_name_H-M   'P 1'
#
loop_
_entity.id
_entity.type
_entity.pdbx_description
1 polymer ?
#
loop_
_entity_poly.entity_id
_entity_poly.type
_entity_poly.pdbx_seq_one_letter_code
_entity_poly.pdbx_strand_id
1 'polypeptide(L)'
;MTARTDRRDFLASSASAAMSVAAASYAMSQPQPATAGEFTGRIRKAVKYHMIQEKLSAEDKLKMLKDLGYDGVEPRAMLKPDQAADVKELARASEKVGLPIHGVVNSSNPDIISAIDQAVQYGANSVLHVVRYQRDIPYLQNYQETQDIIRKAIEHAEKKEVSILLENVWATFLIEPLGMARYVDELNSPFVQVYFDIGNVVRWGWPQHWIEVLGKRSKKLDIKEYDLKIAMNDGMRKAFDVPLGEGSVDWAAVRKELAAIKYEGWATAEVRGGDRARLADIAAQMNRVLDL
;
A
#
# COMPACT_ATOMS: atom_id res chain seq x y z
N MET A 1 53.10 44.40 -49.77
CA MET A 1 53.66 43.04 -49.96
C MET A 1 52.64 42.03 -49.45
N THR A 2 51.84 41.47 -50.34
CA THR A 2 50.78 40.52 -50.08
C THR A 2 51.29 39.12 -50.31
N ALA A 3 51.40 38.30 -49.25
CA ALA A 3 51.76 36.89 -49.34
C ALA A 3 50.60 36.09 -49.92
N ARG A 4 50.76 35.45 -51.07
CA ARG A 4 49.83 34.45 -51.58
C ARG A 4 50.06 33.14 -50.91
N THR A 5 49.05 32.64 -50.23
CA THR A 5 48.99 31.27 -49.69
C THR A 5 48.65 30.30 -50.79
N ASP A 6 49.48 29.27 -50.95
CA ASP A 6 49.39 28.27 -52.02
C ASP A 6 48.26 27.28 -51.74
N ARG A 7 47.51 26.90 -52.80
CA ARG A 7 46.36 26.00 -52.77
C ARG A 7 46.68 24.55 -52.35
N ARG A 8 47.96 24.22 -52.25
CA ARG A 8 48.37 22.87 -51.82
C ARG A 8 48.42 22.67 -50.33
N ASP A 9 48.59 23.72 -49.53
CA ASP A 9 48.64 23.62 -48.09
C ASP A 9 47.23 23.53 -47.43
N PHE A 10 46.19 23.92 -48.20
CA PHE A 10 44.81 23.83 -47.74
C PHE A 10 44.23 22.41 -47.82
N LEU A 11 44.76 21.56 -48.73
CA LEU A 11 44.27 20.19 -48.90
C LEU A 11 44.92 19.16 -47.95
N ALA A 12 46.09 19.51 -47.36
CA ALA A 12 46.75 18.61 -46.38
C ALA A 12 46.24 18.71 -44.98
N SER A 13 45.62 19.85 -44.58
CA SER A 13 45.05 20.02 -43.25
C SER A 13 43.61 19.53 -43.08
N SER A 14 42.90 19.23 -44.20
CA SER A 14 41.51 18.73 -44.14
C SER A 14 41.41 17.20 -44.09
N ALA A 15 42.48 16.45 -44.32
CA ALA A 15 42.44 14.99 -44.24
C ALA A 15 42.72 14.42 -42.84
N SER A 16 43.31 15.20 -41.94
CA SER A 16 43.60 14.74 -40.56
C SER A 16 42.46 15.00 -39.56
N ALA A 17 41.47 15.84 -39.92
CA ALA A 17 40.33 16.14 -39.04
C ALA A 17 39.14 15.19 -39.26
N ALA A 18 39.11 14.40 -40.34
CA ALA A 18 38.00 13.52 -40.65
C ALA A 18 38.11 12.11 -40.03
N MET A 19 39.26 11.73 -39.48
CA MET A 19 39.44 10.40 -38.84
C MET A 19 39.23 10.36 -37.32
N SER A 20 39.10 11.49 -36.67
CA SER A 20 38.87 11.54 -35.20
C SER A 20 37.41 11.63 -34.76
N VAL A 21 36.45 11.76 -35.68
CA VAL A 21 35.03 11.89 -35.38
C VAL A 21 34.28 10.55 -35.46
N ALA A 22 34.86 9.53 -36.12
CA ALA A 22 34.17 8.24 -36.30
C ALA A 22 34.40 7.22 -35.20
N ALA A 23 35.25 7.49 -34.19
CA ALA A 23 35.51 6.56 -33.07
C ALA A 23 34.77 6.89 -31.77
N ALA A 24 34.03 8.00 -31.72
CA ALA A 24 33.34 8.44 -30.49
C ALA A 24 31.85 8.04 -30.43
N SER A 25 31.31 7.32 -31.43
CA SER A 25 29.85 7.08 -31.52
C SER A 25 29.42 5.64 -31.23
N TYR A 26 30.28 4.79 -30.67
CA TYR A 26 29.91 3.43 -30.24
C TYR A 26 30.30 3.12 -28.81
N ALA A 27 30.17 4.10 -27.90
CA ALA A 27 29.95 3.77 -26.51
C ALA A 27 28.46 3.42 -26.41
N MET A 28 28.10 2.15 -26.61
CA MET A 28 26.85 1.60 -26.21
C MET A 28 26.68 1.97 -24.71
N SER A 29 25.74 2.86 -24.42
CA SER A 29 25.32 3.09 -23.04
C SER A 29 24.86 1.73 -22.50
N GLN A 30 25.71 1.09 -21.73
CA GLN A 30 25.29 -0.03 -20.90
C GLN A 30 24.11 0.49 -20.08
N PRO A 31 22.98 -0.22 -20.03
CA PRO A 31 21.92 0.17 -19.15
C PRO A 31 22.51 0.25 -17.74
N GLN A 32 22.54 1.45 -17.17
CA GLN A 32 22.89 1.58 -15.75
C GLN A 32 21.93 0.68 -14.99
N PRO A 33 22.44 -0.12 -14.04
CA PRO A 33 21.54 -0.85 -13.17
C PRO A 33 20.55 0.15 -12.57
N ALA A 34 19.26 -0.14 -12.70
CA ALA A 34 18.23 0.70 -12.12
C ALA A 34 18.60 0.89 -10.64
N THR A 35 18.75 2.13 -10.21
CA THR A 35 18.97 2.44 -8.79
C THR A 35 17.76 1.92 -8.05
N ALA A 36 17.98 1.13 -7.00
CA ALA A 36 16.89 0.66 -6.15
C ALA A 36 16.10 1.88 -5.65
N GLY A 37 14.78 1.80 -5.65
CA GLY A 37 13.91 2.87 -5.18
C GLY A 37 14.14 3.16 -3.69
N GLU A 38 13.74 4.35 -3.23
CA GLU A 38 13.97 4.83 -1.86
C GLU A 38 13.41 3.88 -0.80
N PHE A 39 12.29 3.21 -1.11
CA PHE A 39 11.60 2.31 -0.18
C PHE A 39 11.84 0.83 -0.46
N THR A 40 12.73 0.50 -1.41
CA THR A 40 13.11 -0.89 -1.68
C THR A 40 13.65 -1.56 -0.40
N GLY A 41 13.07 -2.71 -0.04
CA GLY A 41 13.43 -3.44 1.18
C GLY A 41 12.84 -2.88 2.49
N ARG A 42 12.27 -1.68 2.47
CA ARG A 42 11.59 -1.05 3.62
C ARG A 42 10.07 -1.25 3.58
N ILE A 43 9.48 -1.13 2.40
CA ILE A 43 8.05 -1.36 2.18
C ILE A 43 7.85 -2.69 1.48
N ARG A 44 7.05 -3.56 2.08
CA ARG A 44 6.63 -4.85 1.52
C ARG A 44 5.28 -4.68 0.84
N LYS A 45 5.22 -5.10 -0.41
CA LYS A 45 4.05 -4.95 -1.28
C LYS A 45 3.09 -6.11 -1.12
N ALA A 46 1.82 -5.83 -0.85
CA ALA A 46 0.77 -6.85 -0.71
C ALA A 46 -0.51 -6.47 -1.47
N VAL A 47 -1.43 -7.40 -1.54
CA VAL A 47 -2.75 -7.25 -2.15
C VAL A 47 -3.82 -7.89 -1.28
N LYS A 48 -5.04 -7.32 -1.28
CA LYS A 48 -6.19 -7.96 -0.64
C LYS A 48 -6.55 -9.25 -1.40
N TYR A 49 -6.68 -10.38 -0.70
CA TYR A 49 -6.90 -11.71 -1.33
C TYR A 49 -8.14 -11.74 -2.23
N HIS A 50 -9.20 -11.01 -1.88
CA HIS A 50 -10.43 -10.96 -2.67
C HIS A 50 -10.28 -10.22 -4.03
N MET A 51 -9.18 -9.52 -4.25
CA MET A 51 -8.88 -8.89 -5.54
C MET A 51 -8.48 -9.90 -6.61
N ILE A 52 -8.11 -11.13 -6.23
CA ILE A 52 -7.74 -12.20 -7.16
C ILE A 52 -9.02 -12.83 -7.73
N GLN A 53 -9.34 -12.54 -8.98
CA GLN A 53 -10.55 -13.03 -9.64
C GLN A 53 -10.32 -14.30 -10.44
N GLU A 54 -9.08 -14.81 -10.51
CA GLU A 54 -8.75 -16.08 -11.15
C GLU A 54 -9.39 -17.25 -10.40
N LYS A 55 -9.95 -18.18 -11.17
CA LYS A 55 -10.54 -19.43 -10.64
C LYS A 55 -9.44 -20.49 -10.46
N LEU A 56 -8.57 -20.25 -9.50
CA LEU A 56 -7.42 -21.08 -9.17
C LEU A 56 -7.55 -21.62 -7.73
N SER A 57 -6.79 -22.65 -7.41
CA SER A 57 -6.60 -23.11 -6.03
C SER A 57 -5.95 -22.00 -5.18
N ALA A 58 -6.08 -22.07 -3.86
CA ALA A 58 -5.39 -21.13 -2.96
C ALA A 58 -3.87 -21.13 -3.22
N GLU A 59 -3.27 -22.31 -3.40
CA GLU A 59 -1.84 -22.44 -3.68
C GLU A 59 -1.43 -21.76 -5.00
N ASP A 60 -2.17 -21.98 -6.08
CA ASP A 60 -1.84 -21.39 -7.38
C ASP A 60 -2.05 -19.88 -7.41
N LYS A 61 -3.06 -19.36 -6.68
CA LYS A 61 -3.22 -17.93 -6.47
C LYS A 61 -2.02 -17.30 -5.78
N LEU A 62 -1.52 -17.93 -4.72
CA LEU A 62 -0.38 -17.41 -3.98
C LEU A 62 0.93 -17.53 -4.78
N LYS A 63 1.13 -18.62 -5.55
CA LYS A 63 2.24 -18.72 -6.50
C LYS A 63 2.22 -17.61 -7.53
N MET A 64 1.05 -17.36 -8.12
CA MET A 64 0.85 -16.27 -9.08
C MET A 64 1.21 -14.93 -8.48
N LEU A 65 0.78 -14.59 -7.27
CA LEU A 65 1.14 -13.34 -6.60
C LEU A 65 2.65 -13.23 -6.38
N LYS A 66 3.29 -14.31 -5.93
CA LYS A 66 4.75 -14.35 -5.72
C LYS A 66 5.52 -14.11 -7.03
N ASP A 67 5.09 -14.75 -8.12
CA ASP A 67 5.65 -14.55 -9.47
C ASP A 67 5.48 -13.11 -9.98
N LEU A 68 4.42 -12.43 -9.56
CA LEU A 68 4.15 -11.03 -9.88
C LEU A 68 4.90 -10.04 -8.96
N GLY A 69 5.71 -10.54 -8.04
CA GLY A 69 6.54 -9.73 -7.15
C GLY A 69 5.78 -9.12 -5.98
N TYR A 70 4.70 -9.73 -5.52
CA TYR A 70 4.11 -9.40 -4.23
C TYR A 70 4.86 -10.11 -3.11
N ASP A 71 5.00 -9.41 -1.98
CA ASP A 71 5.67 -9.93 -0.78
C ASP A 71 4.69 -10.63 0.17
N GLY A 72 3.39 -10.40 0.00
CA GLY A 72 2.38 -10.99 0.86
C GLY A 72 0.94 -10.75 0.40
N VAL A 73 0.00 -11.22 1.20
CA VAL A 73 -1.44 -11.13 0.94
C VAL A 73 -2.22 -10.88 2.22
N GLU A 74 -3.41 -10.29 2.11
CA GLU A 74 -4.30 -10.01 3.23
C GLU A 74 -5.73 -10.48 2.94
N PRO A 75 -6.19 -11.61 3.53
CA PRO A 75 -7.54 -12.09 3.38
C PRO A 75 -8.54 -11.37 4.29
N ARG A 76 -9.82 -11.46 3.95
CA ARG A 76 -10.90 -11.11 4.88
C ARG A 76 -11.05 -12.18 5.96
N ALA A 77 -11.50 -11.76 7.13
CA ALA A 77 -11.85 -12.68 8.20
C ALA A 77 -12.97 -13.63 7.75
N MET A 78 -12.76 -14.90 7.98
CA MET A 78 -13.68 -16.01 7.69
C MET A 78 -14.06 -16.66 9.01
N LEU A 79 -15.01 -16.05 9.74
CA LEU A 79 -15.33 -16.42 11.12
C LEU A 79 -16.52 -17.38 11.25
N LYS A 80 -17.12 -17.79 10.13
CA LYS A 80 -18.21 -18.75 10.14
C LYS A 80 -17.67 -20.19 10.23
N PRO A 81 -18.35 -21.11 10.95
CA PRO A 81 -17.88 -22.50 11.11
C PRO A 81 -17.67 -23.24 9.79
N ASP A 82 -18.50 -22.97 8.77
CA ASP A 82 -18.41 -23.58 7.46
C ASP A 82 -17.18 -23.10 6.64
N GLN A 83 -16.54 -22.02 7.05
CA GLN A 83 -15.32 -21.47 6.42
C GLN A 83 -14.00 -22.00 7.03
N ALA A 84 -14.09 -22.78 8.10
CA ALA A 84 -12.88 -23.25 8.81
C ALA A 84 -11.96 -24.11 7.93
N ALA A 85 -12.49 -24.81 6.94
CA ALA A 85 -11.71 -25.58 5.97
C ALA A 85 -10.90 -24.66 5.05
N ASP A 86 -11.52 -23.60 4.55
CA ASP A 86 -10.89 -22.61 3.67
C ASP A 86 -9.76 -21.86 4.38
N VAL A 87 -9.94 -21.54 5.68
CA VAL A 87 -8.90 -20.93 6.51
C VAL A 87 -7.67 -21.83 6.59
N LYS A 88 -7.87 -23.12 6.87
CA LYS A 88 -6.76 -24.09 6.96
C LYS A 88 -6.08 -24.30 5.61
N GLU A 89 -6.85 -24.36 4.53
CA GLU A 89 -6.31 -24.49 3.18
C GLU A 89 -5.43 -23.30 2.82
N LEU A 90 -5.92 -22.07 3.04
CA LEU A 90 -5.17 -20.85 2.74
C LEU A 90 -3.91 -20.73 3.59
N ALA A 91 -3.97 -21.09 4.88
CA ALA A 91 -2.80 -21.11 5.77
C ALA A 91 -1.71 -22.07 5.25
N ARG A 92 -2.08 -23.32 4.90
CA ARG A 92 -1.16 -24.30 4.33
C ARG A 92 -0.58 -23.86 3.00
N ALA A 93 -1.39 -23.25 2.14
CA ALA A 93 -0.94 -22.73 0.87
C ALA A 93 0.09 -21.61 1.06
N SER A 94 -0.14 -20.70 2.01
CA SER A 94 0.78 -19.61 2.37
C SER A 94 2.14 -20.17 2.81
N GLU A 95 2.15 -21.11 3.73
CA GLU A 95 3.36 -21.76 4.22
C GLU A 95 4.11 -22.49 3.08
N LYS A 96 3.41 -23.30 2.29
CA LYS A 96 3.99 -24.08 1.19
C LYS A 96 4.61 -23.22 0.10
N VAL A 97 3.96 -22.12 -0.27
CA VAL A 97 4.44 -21.19 -1.30
C VAL A 97 5.51 -20.24 -0.73
N GLY A 98 5.52 -20.02 0.58
CA GLY A 98 6.35 -19.00 1.21
C GLY A 98 5.95 -17.58 0.79
N LEU A 99 4.63 -17.34 0.67
CA LEU A 99 4.06 -16.00 0.53
C LEU A 99 3.22 -15.72 1.78
N PRO A 100 3.68 -14.86 2.70
CA PRO A 100 3.04 -14.67 3.99
C PRO A 100 1.68 -14.01 3.89
N ILE A 101 0.77 -14.42 4.76
CA ILE A 101 -0.43 -13.67 5.10
C ILE A 101 -0.03 -12.71 6.22
N HIS A 102 -0.01 -11.40 5.95
CA HIS A 102 0.53 -10.43 6.90
C HIS A 102 -0.52 -9.83 7.85
N GLY A 103 -1.80 -9.99 7.56
CA GLY A 103 -2.91 -9.45 8.33
C GLY A 103 -4.24 -10.07 7.91
N VAL A 104 -5.28 -9.76 8.66
CA VAL A 104 -6.67 -10.18 8.40
C VAL A 104 -7.58 -8.96 8.40
N VAL A 105 -8.43 -8.83 7.38
CA VAL A 105 -9.43 -7.75 7.30
C VAL A 105 -10.69 -8.17 8.03
N ASN A 106 -10.86 -7.69 9.25
CA ASN A 106 -12.08 -7.92 10.06
C ASN A 106 -13.21 -6.93 9.71
N SER A 107 -12.86 -5.82 9.02
CA SER A 107 -13.80 -4.73 8.77
C SER A 107 -14.47 -4.26 10.08
N SER A 108 -15.77 -4.02 10.06
CA SER A 108 -16.51 -3.54 11.25
C SER A 108 -17.15 -4.65 12.08
N ASN A 109 -16.70 -5.89 11.96
CA ASN A 109 -17.20 -6.96 12.79
C ASN A 109 -16.77 -6.73 14.25
N PRO A 110 -17.69 -6.71 15.23
CA PRO A 110 -17.34 -6.48 16.64
C PRO A 110 -16.60 -7.67 17.28
N ASP A 111 -16.63 -8.84 16.67
CA ASP A 111 -15.86 -10.02 17.11
C ASP A 111 -14.39 -9.92 16.68
N ILE A 112 -13.67 -9.02 17.35
CA ILE A 112 -12.24 -8.79 17.11
C ILE A 112 -11.41 -9.96 17.64
N ILE A 113 -11.84 -10.60 18.73
CA ILE A 113 -11.13 -11.73 19.37
C ILE A 113 -11.01 -12.90 18.39
N SER A 114 -12.11 -13.32 17.77
CA SER A 114 -12.07 -14.39 16.77
C SER A 114 -11.22 -14.03 15.55
N ALA A 115 -11.21 -12.76 15.14
CA ALA A 115 -10.34 -12.30 14.07
C ALA A 115 -8.85 -12.35 14.46
N ILE A 116 -8.50 -12.05 15.71
CA ILE A 116 -7.15 -12.21 16.26
C ILE A 116 -6.74 -13.68 16.23
N ASP A 117 -7.59 -14.60 16.69
CA ASP A 117 -7.31 -16.03 16.68
C ASP A 117 -7.10 -16.55 15.24
N GLN A 118 -7.86 -16.02 14.29
CA GLN A 118 -7.66 -16.35 12.88
C GLN A 118 -6.35 -15.77 12.33
N ALA A 119 -5.96 -14.56 12.72
CA ALA A 119 -4.67 -13.99 12.36
C ALA A 119 -3.52 -14.89 12.86
N VAL A 120 -3.62 -15.38 14.10
CA VAL A 120 -2.65 -16.36 14.64
C VAL A 120 -2.59 -17.64 13.80
N GLN A 121 -3.74 -18.18 13.37
CA GLN A 121 -3.78 -19.37 12.50
C GLN A 121 -3.07 -19.17 11.16
N TYR A 122 -3.03 -17.95 10.65
CA TYR A 122 -2.33 -17.56 9.44
C TYR A 122 -0.85 -17.22 9.66
N GLY A 123 -0.39 -17.12 10.89
CA GLY A 123 0.92 -16.54 11.22
C GLY A 123 0.97 -15.02 10.96
N ALA A 124 -0.18 -14.37 10.88
CA ALA A 124 -0.30 -12.94 10.69
C ALA A 124 -0.22 -12.17 12.02
N ASN A 125 0.19 -10.92 11.97
CA ASN A 125 0.45 -10.09 13.16
C ASN A 125 -0.53 -8.91 13.33
N SER A 126 -1.59 -8.84 12.54
CA SER A 126 -2.57 -7.78 12.68
C SER A 126 -3.97 -8.14 12.19
N VAL A 127 -4.92 -7.42 12.74
CA VAL A 127 -6.31 -7.38 12.31
C VAL A 127 -6.65 -5.94 11.92
N LEU A 128 -7.09 -5.71 10.69
CA LEU A 128 -7.66 -4.44 10.26
C LEU A 128 -9.08 -4.34 10.81
N HIS A 129 -9.36 -3.28 11.56
CA HIS A 129 -10.68 -3.02 12.12
C HIS A 129 -11.19 -1.63 11.72
N VAL A 130 -12.45 -1.57 11.30
CA VAL A 130 -13.15 -0.34 10.95
C VAL A 130 -14.06 0.09 12.08
N VAL A 131 -13.79 1.24 12.66
CA VAL A 131 -14.65 1.86 13.66
C VAL A 131 -15.87 2.45 12.98
N ARG A 132 -17.04 1.86 13.22
CA ARG A 132 -18.31 2.37 12.71
C ARG A 132 -19.14 2.94 13.84
N TYR A 133 -19.75 4.09 13.59
CA TYR A 133 -20.67 4.71 14.50
C TYR A 133 -22.13 4.56 14.02
N GLN A 134 -23.04 4.71 14.96
CA GLN A 134 -24.48 4.69 14.70
C GLN A 134 -25.00 6.13 14.63
N ARG A 135 -25.76 6.45 13.58
CA ARG A 135 -26.24 7.80 13.31
C ARG A 135 -27.17 8.33 14.40
N ASP A 136 -27.96 7.43 14.97
CA ASP A 136 -29.09 7.79 15.84
C ASP A 136 -28.69 7.88 17.32
N ILE A 137 -27.43 7.67 17.66
CA ILE A 137 -26.88 7.88 18.99
C ILE A 137 -25.90 9.06 19.04
N PRO A 138 -25.76 9.75 20.20
CA PRO A 138 -24.88 10.90 20.33
C PRO A 138 -23.42 10.57 19.99
N TYR A 139 -22.68 11.58 19.48
CA TYR A 139 -21.28 11.43 19.08
C TYR A 139 -20.40 10.87 20.21
N LEU A 140 -20.49 11.43 21.43
CA LEU A 140 -19.68 10.98 22.57
C LEU A 140 -20.01 9.56 23.00
N GLN A 141 -21.29 9.16 22.90
CA GLN A 141 -21.69 7.79 23.16
C GLN A 141 -21.12 6.82 22.13
N ASN A 142 -21.20 7.17 20.82
CA ASN A 142 -20.52 6.40 19.77
C ASN A 142 -19.02 6.26 20.04
N TYR A 143 -18.39 7.36 20.43
CA TYR A 143 -16.97 7.40 20.74
C TYR A 143 -16.61 6.40 21.84
N GLN A 144 -17.36 6.42 22.94
CA GLN A 144 -17.14 5.54 24.08
C GLN A 144 -17.46 4.08 23.75
N GLU A 145 -18.62 3.79 23.17
CA GLU A 145 -19.06 2.43 22.87
C GLU A 145 -18.13 1.73 21.87
N THR A 146 -17.65 2.45 20.86
CA THR A 146 -16.71 1.88 19.89
C THR A 146 -15.34 1.62 20.50
N GLN A 147 -14.86 2.46 21.40
CA GLN A 147 -13.65 2.17 22.18
C GLN A 147 -13.85 0.97 23.13
N ASP A 148 -15.01 0.84 23.75
CA ASP A 148 -15.30 -0.28 24.66
C ASP A 148 -15.32 -1.64 23.93
N ILE A 149 -15.73 -1.67 22.66
CA ILE A 149 -15.62 -2.86 21.81
C ILE A 149 -14.16 -3.26 21.63
N ILE A 150 -13.29 -2.28 21.31
CA ILE A 150 -11.86 -2.53 21.10
C ILE A 150 -11.17 -2.91 22.42
N ARG A 151 -11.47 -2.22 23.53
CA ARG A 151 -10.89 -2.50 24.85
C ARG A 151 -11.07 -3.94 25.29
N LYS A 152 -12.20 -4.57 24.98
CA LYS A 152 -12.47 -5.97 25.29
C LYS A 152 -11.51 -6.95 24.60
N ALA A 153 -10.90 -6.53 23.50
CA ALA A 153 -9.99 -7.37 22.73
C ALA A 153 -8.50 -7.07 23.00
N ILE A 154 -8.16 -5.97 23.72
CA ILE A 154 -6.77 -5.52 23.90
C ILE A 154 -5.93 -6.59 24.62
N GLU A 155 -6.37 -7.10 25.76
CA GLU A 155 -5.62 -8.14 26.51
C GLU A 155 -5.33 -9.37 25.64
N HIS A 156 -6.31 -9.78 24.82
CA HIS A 156 -6.14 -10.90 23.90
C HIS A 156 -5.16 -10.57 22.78
N ALA A 157 -5.23 -9.36 22.22
CA ALA A 157 -4.29 -8.87 21.20
C ALA A 157 -2.85 -8.85 21.71
N GLU A 158 -2.63 -8.32 22.92
CA GLU A 158 -1.33 -8.28 23.59
C GLU A 158 -0.77 -9.68 23.85
N LYS A 159 -1.60 -10.58 24.40
CA LYS A 159 -1.21 -11.98 24.67
C LYS A 159 -0.85 -12.75 23.40
N LYS A 160 -1.50 -12.43 22.28
CA LYS A 160 -1.28 -13.10 20.99
C LYS A 160 -0.26 -12.38 20.11
N GLU A 161 0.25 -11.23 20.54
CA GLU A 161 1.15 -10.36 19.76
C GLU A 161 0.56 -9.98 18.39
N VAL A 162 -0.77 -9.77 18.32
CA VAL A 162 -1.51 -9.37 17.13
C VAL A 162 -2.07 -7.97 17.31
N SER A 163 -1.68 -7.05 16.46
CA SER A 163 -2.14 -5.66 16.52
C SER A 163 -3.56 -5.49 15.97
N ILE A 164 -4.38 -4.70 16.65
CA ILE A 164 -5.65 -4.18 16.14
C ILE A 164 -5.33 -2.86 15.43
N LEU A 165 -5.45 -2.82 14.10
CA LEU A 165 -5.14 -1.65 13.31
C LEU A 165 -6.41 -0.99 12.79
N LEU A 166 -6.63 0.25 13.20
CA LEU A 166 -7.84 1.00 12.87
C LEU A 166 -7.69 1.68 11.51
N GLU A 167 -8.66 1.44 10.61
CA GLU A 167 -8.67 2.05 9.28
C GLU A 167 -9.49 3.34 9.26
N ASN A 168 -8.97 4.37 8.60
CA ASN A 168 -9.69 5.59 8.27
C ASN A 168 -10.60 5.37 7.05
N VAL A 169 -11.92 5.36 7.30
CA VAL A 169 -12.95 5.14 6.29
C VAL A 169 -13.93 6.32 6.21
N TRP A 170 -14.77 6.34 5.18
CA TRP A 170 -15.84 7.33 5.01
C TRP A 170 -17.05 7.04 5.92
N ALA A 171 -16.80 6.90 7.19
CA ALA A 171 -17.84 6.57 8.17
C ALA A 171 -18.37 7.78 8.94
N THR A 172 -18.00 9.00 8.55
CA THR A 172 -18.35 10.26 9.24
C THR A 172 -17.87 10.33 10.68
N PHE A 173 -16.96 9.47 11.07
CA PHE A 173 -16.36 9.35 12.37
C PHE A 173 -14.87 9.08 12.23
N LEU A 174 -14.02 9.74 13.02
CA LEU A 174 -12.55 9.72 12.85
C LEU A 174 -12.11 10.17 11.46
N ILE A 175 -12.66 11.26 10.97
CA ILE A 175 -12.46 11.78 9.61
C ILE A 175 -11.33 12.80 9.50
N GLU A 176 -10.60 13.06 10.57
CA GLU A 176 -9.45 13.96 10.60
C GLU A 176 -8.31 13.36 11.45
N PRO A 177 -7.04 13.72 11.17
CA PRO A 177 -5.90 12.99 11.72
C PRO A 177 -5.70 13.16 13.23
N LEU A 178 -6.00 14.34 13.80
CA LEU A 178 -5.83 14.57 15.25
C LEU A 178 -6.82 13.74 16.06
N GLY A 179 -8.08 13.67 15.61
CA GLY A 179 -9.11 12.83 16.25
C GLY A 179 -8.77 11.35 16.15
N MET A 180 -8.22 10.91 15.00
CA MET A 180 -7.75 9.54 14.84
C MET A 180 -6.58 9.22 15.76
N ALA A 181 -5.58 10.09 15.84
CA ALA A 181 -4.43 9.94 16.73
C ALA A 181 -4.88 9.89 18.21
N ARG A 182 -5.73 10.83 18.61
CA ARG A 182 -6.29 10.88 19.97
C ARG A 182 -7.08 9.61 20.31
N TYR A 183 -7.94 9.15 19.42
CA TYR A 183 -8.75 7.96 19.62
C TYR A 183 -7.90 6.71 19.89
N VAL A 184 -6.82 6.55 19.11
CA VAL A 184 -5.86 5.44 19.28
C VAL A 184 -5.09 5.57 20.59
N ASP A 185 -4.58 6.79 20.90
CA ASP A 185 -3.79 7.03 22.11
C ASP A 185 -4.60 6.78 23.39
N GLU A 186 -5.90 7.13 23.42
CA GLU A 186 -6.79 6.90 24.54
C GLU A 186 -7.08 5.41 24.81
N LEU A 187 -6.86 4.52 23.83
CA LEU A 187 -6.95 3.07 24.03
C LEU A 187 -5.74 2.52 24.79
N ASN A 188 -4.65 3.28 24.88
CA ASN A 188 -3.49 3.06 25.73
C ASN A 188 -2.87 1.65 25.63
N SER A 189 -2.76 1.12 24.40
CA SER A 189 -2.10 -0.15 24.13
C SER A 189 -1.19 -0.02 22.89
N PRO A 190 0.05 -0.55 22.94
CA PRO A 190 0.92 -0.58 21.77
C PRO A 190 0.41 -1.49 20.66
N PHE A 191 -0.56 -2.35 20.96
CA PHE A 191 -1.21 -3.24 20.00
C PHE A 191 -2.46 -2.63 19.35
N VAL A 192 -2.86 -1.41 19.70
CA VAL A 192 -3.89 -0.66 18.98
C VAL A 192 -3.25 0.50 18.26
N GLN A 193 -3.25 0.46 16.92
CA GLN A 193 -2.56 1.41 16.07
C GLN A 193 -3.39 1.70 14.81
N VAL A 194 -2.81 2.32 13.78
CA VAL A 194 -3.50 2.75 12.58
C VAL A 194 -3.13 1.90 11.38
N TYR A 195 -4.14 1.47 10.62
CA TYR A 195 -4.03 1.03 9.24
C TYR A 195 -4.43 2.21 8.36
N PHE A 196 -3.46 2.92 7.80
CA PHE A 196 -3.73 4.17 7.11
C PHE A 196 -4.08 3.94 5.64
N ASP A 197 -5.32 4.23 5.23
CA ASP A 197 -5.75 4.24 3.83
C ASP A 197 -5.48 5.63 3.23
N ILE A 198 -4.58 5.66 2.24
CA ILE A 198 -4.13 6.88 1.58
C ILE A 198 -5.24 7.49 0.71
N GLY A 199 -5.98 6.67 -0.04
CA GLY A 199 -7.01 7.16 -0.96
C GLY A 199 -8.26 7.68 -0.26
N ASN A 200 -8.64 7.08 0.86
CA ASN A 200 -9.85 7.45 1.58
C ASN A 200 -9.87 8.91 2.08
N VAL A 201 -8.71 9.52 2.30
CA VAL A 201 -8.64 10.89 2.83
C VAL A 201 -8.68 11.97 1.75
N VAL A 202 -8.35 11.65 0.49
CA VAL A 202 -8.16 12.63 -0.59
C VAL A 202 -9.36 13.55 -0.80
N ARG A 203 -10.57 13.03 -0.60
CA ARG A 203 -11.78 13.83 -0.71
C ARG A 203 -11.87 14.95 0.35
N TRP A 204 -11.32 14.75 1.53
CA TRP A 204 -11.52 15.59 2.70
C TRP A 204 -10.24 16.26 3.21
N GLY A 205 -9.08 15.87 2.66
CA GLY A 205 -7.79 16.35 3.10
C GLY A 205 -6.65 15.81 2.22
N TRP A 206 -5.45 15.85 2.75
CA TRP A 206 -4.24 15.42 2.05
C TRP A 206 -3.56 14.29 2.81
N PRO A 207 -3.25 13.16 2.15
CA PRO A 207 -2.63 12.00 2.80
C PRO A 207 -1.33 12.32 3.55
N GLN A 208 -0.48 13.20 3.00
CA GLN A 208 0.77 13.59 3.63
C GLN A 208 0.57 14.26 5.00
N HIS A 209 -0.48 15.06 5.18
CA HIS A 209 -0.79 15.67 6.48
C HIS A 209 -1.26 14.64 7.51
N TRP A 210 -1.95 13.60 7.07
CA TRP A 210 -2.32 12.49 7.93
C TRP A 210 -1.09 11.70 8.37
N ILE A 211 -0.15 11.42 7.44
CA ILE A 211 1.10 10.70 7.75
C ILE A 211 1.92 11.48 8.76
N GLU A 212 2.06 12.80 8.59
CA GLU A 212 2.73 13.70 9.53
C GLU A 212 2.15 13.56 10.96
N VAL A 213 0.84 13.70 11.11
CA VAL A 213 0.15 13.68 12.41
C VAL A 213 0.13 12.29 13.05
N LEU A 214 -0.17 11.26 12.25
CA LEU A 214 -0.21 9.88 12.74
C LEU A 214 1.18 9.35 13.11
N GLY A 215 2.20 9.73 12.35
CA GLY A 215 3.57 9.35 12.61
C GLY A 215 3.74 7.84 12.76
N LYS A 216 4.37 7.41 13.84
CA LYS A 216 4.64 5.99 14.15
C LYS A 216 3.39 5.14 14.44
N ARG A 217 2.21 5.77 14.59
CA ARG A 217 0.94 5.05 14.72
C ARG A 217 0.53 4.36 13.42
N SER A 218 0.98 4.86 12.27
CA SER A 218 0.77 4.25 10.95
C SER A 218 1.60 2.97 10.83
N LYS A 219 1.01 1.82 11.10
CA LYS A 219 1.70 0.51 11.08
C LYS A 219 1.60 -0.20 9.74
N LYS A 220 0.51 0.01 9.03
CA LYS A 220 0.27 -0.51 7.68
C LYS A 220 -0.43 0.54 6.82
N LEU A 221 -0.29 0.40 5.51
CA LEU A 221 -0.90 1.29 4.53
C LEU A 221 -1.83 0.51 3.61
N ASP A 222 -3.04 1.03 3.38
CA ASP A 222 -3.83 0.68 2.21
C ASP A 222 -3.51 1.65 1.09
N ILE A 223 -3.16 1.07 -0.06
CA ILE A 223 -2.76 1.81 -1.26
C ILE A 223 -3.97 1.87 -2.20
N LYS A 224 -4.49 3.06 -2.31
CA LYS A 224 -5.69 3.36 -3.07
C LYS A 224 -5.51 4.71 -3.78
N GLU A 225 -6.12 4.87 -4.92
CA GLU A 225 -6.16 6.15 -5.63
C GLU A 225 -7.54 6.77 -5.51
N TYR A 226 -7.61 8.08 -5.69
CA TYR A 226 -8.85 8.83 -5.75
C TYR A 226 -8.68 10.06 -6.64
N ASP A 227 -9.63 10.29 -7.53
CA ASP A 227 -9.63 11.47 -8.41
C ASP A 227 -10.74 12.45 -8.05
N LEU A 228 -10.35 13.66 -7.62
CA LEU A 228 -11.30 14.71 -7.21
C LEU A 228 -12.17 15.22 -8.36
N LYS A 229 -11.64 15.27 -9.58
CA LYS A 229 -12.39 15.75 -10.75
C LYS A 229 -13.47 14.75 -11.14
N ILE A 230 -13.13 13.46 -11.15
CA ILE A 230 -14.11 12.39 -11.37
C ILE A 230 -15.16 12.38 -10.25
N ALA A 231 -14.76 12.58 -9.01
CA ALA A 231 -15.67 12.65 -7.87
C ALA A 231 -16.71 13.76 -8.02
N MET A 232 -16.32 14.91 -8.57
CA MET A 232 -17.22 16.05 -8.79
C MET A 232 -18.13 15.87 -10.00
N ASN A 233 -17.65 15.23 -11.07
CA ASN A 233 -18.38 15.15 -12.34
C ASN A 233 -19.19 13.86 -12.48
N ASP A 234 -18.65 12.71 -12.03
CA ASP A 234 -19.18 11.38 -12.31
C ASP A 234 -19.62 10.63 -11.05
N GLY A 235 -19.36 11.19 -9.89
CA GLY A 235 -19.75 10.67 -8.59
C GLY A 235 -18.62 10.03 -7.78
N MET A 236 -18.78 10.11 -6.47
CA MET A 236 -17.74 9.80 -5.48
C MET A 236 -17.14 8.39 -5.57
N ARG A 237 -17.96 7.40 -5.93
CA ARG A 237 -17.48 6.00 -5.99
C ARG A 237 -16.64 5.73 -7.23
N LYS A 238 -16.97 6.37 -8.37
CA LYS A 238 -16.19 6.24 -9.61
C LYS A 238 -14.79 6.83 -9.47
N ALA A 239 -14.59 7.77 -8.56
CA ALA A 239 -13.31 8.37 -8.31
C ALA A 239 -12.22 7.40 -7.79
N PHE A 240 -12.61 6.23 -7.32
CA PHE A 240 -11.69 5.14 -6.96
C PHE A 240 -11.29 4.23 -8.13
N ASP A 241 -11.93 4.38 -9.30
CA ASP A 241 -11.68 3.50 -10.46
C ASP A 241 -10.50 3.96 -11.33
N VAL A 242 -9.66 4.88 -10.84
CA VAL A 242 -8.46 5.35 -11.53
C VAL A 242 -7.22 4.52 -11.17
N PRO A 243 -6.28 4.35 -12.10
CA PRO A 243 -5.01 3.69 -11.82
C PRO A 243 -4.20 4.43 -10.75
N LEU A 244 -3.39 3.69 -9.96
CA LEU A 244 -2.50 4.29 -8.97
C LEU A 244 -1.51 5.26 -9.64
N GLY A 245 -1.46 6.48 -9.14
CA GLY A 245 -0.63 7.56 -9.66
C GLY A 245 -1.25 8.37 -10.79
N GLU A 246 -2.52 8.11 -11.15
CA GLU A 246 -3.23 8.85 -12.19
C GLU A 246 -4.41 9.69 -11.63
N GLY A 247 -4.58 9.68 -10.32
CA GLY A 247 -5.60 10.47 -9.62
C GLY A 247 -5.07 11.73 -8.98
N SER A 248 -5.62 12.06 -7.81
CA SER A 248 -5.33 13.30 -7.09
C SER A 248 -4.42 13.11 -5.87
N VAL A 249 -3.90 11.91 -5.63
CA VAL A 249 -2.90 11.66 -4.59
C VAL A 249 -1.55 12.25 -5.02
N ASP A 250 -1.00 13.16 -4.22
CA ASP A 250 0.39 13.61 -4.39
C ASP A 250 1.36 12.58 -3.82
N TRP A 251 1.70 11.59 -4.64
CA TRP A 251 2.59 10.50 -4.24
C TRP A 251 4.00 10.98 -3.88
N ALA A 252 4.48 12.08 -4.44
CA ALA A 252 5.76 12.64 -4.07
C ALA A 252 5.73 13.19 -2.63
N ALA A 253 4.67 13.92 -2.28
CA ALA A 253 4.46 14.39 -0.92
C ALA A 253 4.22 13.24 0.06
N VAL A 254 3.47 12.20 -0.34
CA VAL A 254 3.26 10.98 0.46
C VAL A 254 4.60 10.31 0.76
N ARG A 255 5.44 10.05 -0.24
CA ARG A 255 6.78 9.45 -0.04
C ARG A 255 7.64 10.29 0.89
N LYS A 256 7.66 11.60 0.70
CA LYS A 256 8.42 12.52 1.56
C LYS A 256 8.05 12.36 3.04
N GLU A 257 6.76 12.29 3.35
CA GLU A 257 6.32 12.13 4.74
C GLU A 257 6.53 10.70 5.26
N LEU A 258 6.38 9.66 4.42
CA LEU A 258 6.74 8.29 4.79
C LEU A 258 8.24 8.19 5.13
N ALA A 259 9.11 8.89 4.39
CA ALA A 259 10.54 8.97 4.69
C ALA A 259 10.81 9.72 6.01
N ALA A 260 10.12 10.84 6.25
CA ALA A 260 10.25 11.65 7.46
C ALA A 260 9.91 10.85 8.73
N ILE A 261 8.84 10.04 8.70
CA ILE A 261 8.46 9.16 9.81
C ILE A 261 9.27 7.85 9.86
N LYS A 262 10.17 7.64 8.88
CA LYS A 262 10.96 6.40 8.70
C LYS A 262 10.08 5.16 8.61
N TYR A 263 9.05 5.24 7.77
CA TYR A 263 8.10 4.14 7.60
C TYR A 263 8.79 2.88 7.09
N GLU A 264 8.52 1.78 7.76
CA GLU A 264 8.87 0.43 7.35
C GLU A 264 7.67 -0.48 7.64
N GLY A 265 7.21 -1.24 6.64
CA GLY A 265 6.04 -2.06 6.86
C GLY A 265 5.37 -2.56 5.59
N TRP A 266 4.09 -2.86 5.70
CA TRP A 266 3.27 -3.35 4.61
C TRP A 266 2.51 -2.23 3.93
N ALA A 267 2.47 -2.27 2.60
CA ALA A 267 1.61 -1.48 1.76
C ALA A 267 0.73 -2.43 0.94
N THR A 268 -0.57 -2.45 1.22
CA THR A 268 -1.51 -3.39 0.62
C THR A 268 -2.38 -2.66 -0.41
N ALA A 269 -2.38 -3.13 -1.66
CA ALA A 269 -3.31 -2.58 -2.65
C ALA A 269 -4.75 -2.91 -2.26
N GLU A 270 -5.61 -1.90 -2.29
CA GLU A 270 -7.05 -2.03 -2.15
C GLU A 270 -7.77 -1.25 -3.28
N VAL A 271 -7.68 -1.81 -4.47
CA VAL A 271 -8.26 -1.28 -5.70
C VAL A 271 -9.10 -2.35 -6.40
N ARG A 272 -9.74 -2.00 -7.52
CA ARG A 272 -10.45 -2.99 -8.31
C ARG A 272 -9.48 -4.07 -8.81
N GLY A 273 -9.69 -5.30 -8.35
CA GLY A 273 -8.91 -6.47 -8.73
C GLY A 273 -9.23 -6.98 -10.13
N GLY A 274 -8.71 -8.17 -10.45
CA GLY A 274 -8.93 -8.81 -11.75
C GLY A 274 -8.14 -10.10 -11.90
N ASP A 275 -7.80 -10.37 -13.13
CA ASP A 275 -6.96 -11.49 -13.55
C ASP A 275 -5.46 -11.24 -13.32
N ARG A 276 -4.62 -12.19 -13.72
CA ARG A 276 -3.16 -12.10 -13.63
C ARG A 276 -2.60 -10.81 -14.26
N ALA A 277 -3.10 -10.41 -15.43
CA ALA A 277 -2.61 -9.23 -16.12
C ALA A 277 -2.93 -7.94 -15.34
N ARG A 278 -4.14 -7.85 -14.78
CA ARG A 278 -4.54 -6.73 -13.92
C ARG A 278 -3.72 -6.69 -12.62
N LEU A 279 -3.45 -7.82 -12.01
CA LEU A 279 -2.63 -7.88 -10.79
C LEU A 279 -1.16 -7.51 -11.08
N ALA A 280 -0.61 -7.88 -12.25
CA ALA A 280 0.71 -7.45 -12.70
C ALA A 280 0.78 -5.93 -12.89
N ASP A 281 -0.24 -5.34 -13.51
CA ASP A 281 -0.36 -3.88 -13.68
C ASP A 281 -0.42 -3.15 -12.33
N ILE A 282 -1.23 -3.63 -11.38
CA ILE A 282 -1.28 -3.08 -10.02
C ILE A 282 0.08 -3.17 -9.33
N ALA A 283 0.81 -4.28 -9.46
CA ALA A 283 2.14 -4.44 -8.89
C ALA A 283 3.13 -3.40 -9.44
N ALA A 284 3.10 -3.17 -10.77
CA ALA A 284 3.92 -2.16 -11.43
C ALA A 284 3.55 -0.73 -11.01
N GLN A 285 2.24 -0.44 -10.87
CA GLN A 285 1.76 0.84 -10.37
C GLN A 285 2.23 1.08 -8.93
N MET A 286 2.14 0.07 -8.04
CA MET A 286 2.64 0.19 -6.67
C MET A 286 4.14 0.48 -6.63
N ASN A 287 4.94 -0.20 -7.45
CA ASN A 287 6.38 0.07 -7.53
C ASN A 287 6.64 1.53 -7.90
N ARG A 288 5.90 2.07 -8.89
CA ARG A 288 6.05 3.46 -9.34
C ARG A 288 5.66 4.48 -8.27
N VAL A 289 4.48 4.31 -7.64
CA VAL A 289 3.97 5.32 -6.71
C VAL A 289 4.69 5.30 -5.37
N LEU A 290 5.20 4.14 -4.95
CA LEU A 290 5.92 3.97 -3.68
C LEU A 290 7.45 3.99 -3.83
N ASP A 291 7.98 4.03 -5.06
CA ASP A 291 9.41 3.98 -5.34
C ASP A 291 10.08 2.74 -4.72
N LEU A 292 9.60 1.54 -5.16
CA LEU A 292 10.04 0.22 -4.69
C LEU A 292 11.08 -0.40 -5.60
#